data_a00c06054cb0c7a994f6665f193098ef
#
_entry.id   a00c06054cb0c7a994f6665f193098ef
#
_cell.length_a   1.000
_cell.length_b   1.000
_cell.length_c   1.000
_cell.angle_alpha   90.00
_cell.angle_beta   90.00
_cell.angle_gamma   90.00
#
_symmetry.space_group_name_H-M   'P 1'
#
loop_
_entity.id
_entity.type
_entity.pdbx_description
1 polymer ?
#
loop_
_entity_poly.entity_id
_entity_poly.type
_entity_poly.pdbx_seq_one_letter_code
_entity_poly.pdbx_strand_id
1 'polypeptide(L)'
;MKHLYLLPVALLVAACGGGAPSIDDLEEDSLPLVEKVLTEDDTAELSHRLDRYTLDKHTDELTYTGTAKVTEFKKTTTEDGTAHVDSTKYYVDVEINFHGTDYDKYTVNVYRNEE
;
A
#
# COMPACT_ATOMS: atom_id res chain seq x y z
N MET A 1 8.20 2.40 -16.01
CA MET A 1 6.72 2.39 -15.96
C MET A 1 6.22 2.13 -14.57
N LYS A 2 5.06 2.66 -14.24
CA LYS A 2 4.41 2.41 -12.95
C LYS A 2 3.09 1.71 -13.18
N HIS A 3 2.84 0.67 -12.40
CA HIS A 3 1.51 0.08 -12.32
C HIS A 3 0.75 0.76 -11.19
N LEU A 4 -0.45 1.17 -11.48
CA LEU A 4 -1.31 1.81 -10.48
C LEU A 4 -2.23 0.77 -9.87
N TYR A 5 -2.14 0.63 -8.56
CA TYR A 5 -3.10 -0.11 -7.76
C TYR A 5 -3.96 0.91 -7.05
N LEU A 6 -5.23 0.98 -7.40
CA LEU A 6 -6.14 1.95 -6.83
C LEU A 6 -7.23 1.23 -6.05
N LEU A 7 -7.28 1.48 -4.76
CA LEU A 7 -8.38 1.02 -3.93
C LEU A 7 -8.98 2.24 -3.24
N PRO A 8 -10.17 2.70 -3.67
CA PRO A 8 -10.84 3.80 -2.99
C PRO A 8 -11.38 3.29 -1.65
N VAL A 9 -10.61 3.49 -0.61
CA VAL A 9 -11.02 3.17 0.75
C VAL A 9 -11.24 4.47 1.49
N ALA A 10 -12.47 4.72 1.89
CA ALA A 10 -12.79 5.85 2.74
C ALA A 10 -12.77 5.35 4.18
N LEU A 11 -11.73 5.69 4.92
CA LEU A 11 -11.59 5.34 6.31
C LEU A 11 -11.75 6.59 7.16
N LEU A 12 -12.57 6.50 8.19
CA LEU A 12 -12.74 7.58 9.13
C LEU A 12 -11.53 7.60 10.06
N VAL A 13 -10.73 8.64 9.96
CA VAL A 13 -9.60 8.85 10.88
C VAL A 13 -10.14 9.61 12.08
N ALA A 14 -10.00 9.04 13.26
CA ALA A 14 -10.38 9.71 14.48
C ALA A 14 -9.37 10.82 14.77
N ALA A 15 -9.60 11.99 14.19
CA ALA A 15 -8.73 13.15 14.41
C ALA A 15 -9.17 13.88 15.66
N CYS A 16 -8.40 13.74 16.71
CA CYS A 16 -8.59 14.56 17.91
C CYS A 16 -8.08 15.96 17.62
N GLY A 17 -8.98 16.94 17.62
CA GLY A 17 -8.59 18.34 17.48
C GLY A 17 -8.58 18.92 16.08
N GLY A 18 -9.05 18.20 15.08
CA GLY A 18 -9.33 18.77 13.74
C GLY A 18 -8.13 19.17 12.91
N GLY A 19 -6.91 18.80 13.29
CA GLY A 19 -5.72 19.09 12.51
C GLY A 19 -5.26 17.89 11.68
N ALA A 20 -4.29 18.12 10.78
CA ALA A 20 -3.70 17.06 10.01
C ALA A 20 -3.04 16.03 10.93
N PRO A 21 -3.22 14.72 10.68
CA PRO A 21 -2.57 13.70 11.48
C PRO A 21 -1.04 13.77 11.31
N SER A 22 -0.31 13.34 12.34
CA SER A 22 1.13 13.21 12.21
C SER A 22 1.47 12.09 11.24
N ILE A 23 2.67 12.15 10.67
CA ILE A 23 3.13 11.10 9.75
C ILE A 23 3.09 9.74 10.45
N ASP A 24 3.58 9.66 11.70
CA ASP A 24 3.62 8.40 12.43
C ASP A 24 2.23 7.83 12.70
N ASP A 25 1.30 8.67 13.09
CA ASP A 25 -0.07 8.23 13.35
C ASP A 25 -0.77 7.75 12.07
N LEU A 26 -0.57 8.48 10.98
CA LEU A 26 -1.17 8.10 9.72
C LEU A 26 -0.54 6.84 9.14
N GLU A 27 0.77 6.67 9.31
CA GLU A 27 1.45 5.44 8.90
C GLU A 27 0.84 4.23 9.59
N GLU A 28 0.67 4.30 10.89
CA GLU A 28 0.07 3.21 11.66
C GLU A 28 -1.38 2.96 11.25
N ASP A 29 -2.16 4.02 11.08
CA ASP A 29 -3.56 3.92 10.71
C ASP A 29 -3.75 3.34 9.30
N SER A 30 -2.90 3.72 8.37
CA SER A 30 -3.01 3.32 6.97
C SER A 30 -2.37 1.97 6.65
N LEU A 31 -1.54 1.43 7.53
CA LEU A 31 -0.84 0.18 7.29
C LEU A 31 -1.77 -0.96 6.83
N PRO A 32 -2.90 -1.25 7.52
CA PRO A 32 -3.79 -2.32 7.06
C PRO A 32 -4.38 -2.07 5.68
N LEU A 33 -4.57 -0.80 5.32
CA LEU A 33 -5.13 -0.44 4.02
C LEU A 33 -4.10 -0.61 2.91
N VAL A 34 -2.84 -0.28 3.16
CA VAL A 34 -1.76 -0.50 2.21
C VAL A 34 -1.61 -2.00 1.96
N GLU A 35 -1.63 -2.80 3.02
CA GLU A 35 -1.56 -4.25 2.90
C GLU A 35 -2.74 -4.79 2.09
N LYS A 36 -3.94 -4.28 2.33
CA LYS A 36 -5.13 -4.70 1.61
C LYS A 36 -5.02 -4.39 0.11
N VAL A 37 -4.54 -3.21 -0.26
CA VAL A 37 -4.33 -2.85 -1.65
C VAL A 37 -3.34 -3.79 -2.32
N LEU A 38 -2.24 -4.10 -1.63
CA LEU A 38 -1.19 -4.95 -2.17
C LEU A 38 -1.63 -6.40 -2.35
N THR A 39 -2.57 -6.87 -1.57
CA THR A 39 -3.00 -8.28 -1.59
C THR A 39 -4.37 -8.47 -2.23
N GLU A 40 -5.00 -7.42 -2.71
CA GLU A 40 -6.36 -7.46 -3.23
C GLU A 40 -6.56 -8.48 -4.36
N ASP A 41 -5.59 -8.58 -5.25
CA ASP A 41 -5.68 -9.46 -6.41
C ASP A 41 -4.92 -10.77 -6.23
N ASP A 42 -4.52 -11.11 -5.01
CA ASP A 42 -3.77 -12.31 -4.75
C ASP A 42 -4.57 -13.57 -5.10
N THR A 43 -3.84 -14.56 -5.62
CA THR A 43 -4.40 -15.86 -6.00
C THR A 43 -3.51 -16.96 -5.40
N ALA A 44 -3.87 -18.21 -5.66
CA ALA A 44 -3.05 -19.34 -5.21
C ALA A 44 -1.68 -19.36 -5.89
N GLU A 45 -1.57 -18.80 -7.10
CA GLU A 45 -0.34 -18.80 -7.88
C GLU A 45 0.47 -17.52 -7.73
N LEU A 46 -0.16 -16.42 -7.32
CA LEU A 46 0.50 -15.12 -7.21
C LEU A 46 0.03 -14.43 -5.94
N SER A 47 0.95 -14.24 -5.00
CA SER A 47 0.63 -13.57 -3.75
C SER A 47 1.70 -12.54 -3.39
N HIS A 48 1.35 -11.66 -2.48
CA HIS A 48 2.20 -10.56 -2.06
C HIS A 48 2.26 -10.48 -0.54
N ARG A 49 3.39 -10.03 -0.03
CA ARG A 49 3.57 -9.78 1.39
C ARG A 49 4.16 -8.39 1.57
N LEU A 50 3.55 -7.61 2.42
CA LEU A 50 4.11 -6.32 2.82
C LEU A 50 5.21 -6.56 3.86
N ASP A 51 6.46 -6.28 3.49
CA ASP A 51 7.60 -6.46 4.37
C ASP A 51 7.84 -5.24 5.24
N ARG A 52 7.65 -4.06 4.67
CA ARG A 52 7.91 -2.80 5.35
C ARG A 52 7.12 -1.68 4.70
N TYR A 53 6.59 -0.80 5.52
CA TYR A 53 5.90 0.40 5.05
C TYR A 53 6.39 1.59 5.85
N THR A 54 6.79 2.63 5.16
CA THR A 54 7.24 3.87 5.77
C THR A 54 6.55 5.04 5.08
N LEU A 55 5.80 5.81 5.84
CA LEU A 55 5.23 7.06 5.38
C LEU A 55 6.20 8.14 5.85
N ASP A 56 6.75 8.93 4.93
CA ASP A 56 7.89 9.78 5.27
C ASP A 56 7.74 11.24 4.89
N LYS A 57 6.73 11.60 4.09
CA LYS A 57 6.54 12.97 3.64
C LYS A 57 5.09 13.42 3.71
N HIS A 58 4.88 14.63 4.17
CA HIS A 58 3.63 15.37 4.05
C HIS A 58 3.87 16.39 2.97
N THR A 59 3.54 16.03 1.71
CA THR A 59 3.96 16.79 0.53
C THR A 59 3.16 18.07 0.31
N ASP A 60 1.88 18.02 0.64
CA ASP A 60 1.03 19.21 0.65
C ASP A 60 -0.07 18.99 1.69
N GLU A 61 -0.97 19.98 1.81
CA GLU A 61 -1.98 20.00 2.85
C GLU A 61 -2.78 18.69 2.98
N LEU A 62 -3.10 18.05 1.85
CA LEU A 62 -3.95 16.86 1.81
C LEU A 62 -3.24 15.59 1.38
N THR A 63 -1.94 15.64 1.11
CA THR A 63 -1.21 14.53 0.51
C THR A 63 -0.01 14.11 1.35
N TYR A 64 0.05 12.81 1.62
CA TYR A 64 1.19 12.19 2.29
C TYR A 64 1.76 11.14 1.36
N THR A 65 3.07 10.97 1.34
CA THR A 65 3.74 9.98 0.51
C THR A 65 4.74 9.17 1.29
N GLY A 66 4.98 7.97 0.82
CA GLY A 66 5.95 7.07 1.41
C GLY A 66 6.29 5.94 0.47
N THR A 67 6.93 4.91 1.01
CA THR A 67 7.33 3.74 0.25
C THR A 67 7.02 2.47 1.03
N ALA A 68 6.87 1.38 0.30
CA ALA A 68 6.71 0.07 0.92
C ALA A 68 7.60 -0.93 0.20
N LYS A 69 8.11 -1.88 0.97
CA LYS A 69 8.87 -3.01 0.42
C LYS A 69 7.95 -4.21 0.38
N VAL A 70 7.90 -4.87 -0.76
CA VAL A 70 6.95 -5.96 -1.02
C VAL A 70 7.71 -7.17 -1.53
N THR A 71 7.32 -8.35 -1.08
CA THR A 71 7.78 -9.60 -1.64
C THR A 71 6.62 -10.22 -2.42
N GLU A 72 6.89 -10.52 -3.68
CA GLU A 72 5.94 -11.22 -4.55
C GLU A 72 6.33 -12.68 -4.63
N PHE A 73 5.36 -13.57 -4.44
CA PHE A 73 5.55 -15.00 -4.54
C PHE A 73 4.79 -15.52 -5.76
N LYS A 74 5.50 -16.15 -6.67
CA LYS A 74 4.90 -16.75 -7.86
C LYS A 74 5.07 -18.25 -7.80
N LYS A 75 3.95 -18.98 -7.79
CA LYS A 75 3.93 -20.43 -7.74
C LYS A 75 3.72 -20.98 -9.13
N THR A 76 4.58 -21.90 -9.53
CA THR A 76 4.43 -22.65 -10.79
C THR A 76 4.36 -24.13 -10.46
N THR A 77 3.58 -24.87 -11.25
CA THR A 77 3.48 -26.31 -11.08
C THR A 77 3.94 -26.96 -12.40
N THR A 78 4.90 -27.86 -12.32
CA THR A 78 5.40 -28.58 -13.48
C THR A 78 4.46 -29.71 -13.86
N GLU A 79 4.70 -30.32 -15.03
CA GLU A 79 3.87 -31.40 -15.54
C GLU A 79 3.82 -32.61 -14.61
N ASP A 80 4.86 -32.84 -13.86
CA ASP A 80 4.92 -33.95 -12.91
C ASP A 80 4.26 -33.63 -11.57
N GLY A 81 3.65 -32.46 -11.44
CA GLY A 81 2.99 -32.04 -10.22
C GLY A 81 3.86 -31.37 -9.18
N THR A 82 5.16 -31.14 -9.50
CA THR A 82 6.06 -30.47 -8.58
C THR A 82 5.75 -28.97 -8.54
N ALA A 83 5.54 -28.46 -7.34
CA ALA A 83 5.33 -27.03 -7.12
C ALA A 83 6.66 -26.32 -6.92
N HIS A 84 6.79 -25.15 -7.52
CA HIS A 84 7.97 -24.30 -7.39
C HIS A 84 7.53 -22.89 -7.10
N VAL A 85 8.12 -22.24 -6.09
CA VAL A 85 7.78 -20.89 -5.68
C VAL A 85 9.01 -19.99 -5.85
N ASP A 86 8.84 -18.96 -6.67
CA ASP A 86 9.85 -17.92 -6.83
C ASP A 86 9.41 -16.69 -6.07
N SER A 87 10.35 -16.00 -5.44
CA SER A 87 10.08 -14.75 -4.76
C SER A 87 10.88 -13.62 -5.37
N THR A 88 10.26 -12.46 -5.48
CA THR A 88 10.88 -11.25 -5.99
C THR A 88 10.55 -10.11 -5.04
N LYS A 89 11.55 -9.32 -4.70
CA LYS A 89 11.36 -8.15 -3.83
C LYS A 89 11.41 -6.88 -4.66
N TYR A 90 10.50 -5.95 -4.35
CA TYR A 90 10.48 -4.66 -5.04
C TYR A 90 9.88 -3.60 -4.13
N TYR A 91 10.02 -2.35 -4.55
CA TYR A 91 9.45 -1.21 -3.82
C TYR A 91 8.25 -0.66 -4.57
N VAL A 92 7.30 -0.16 -3.81
CA VAL A 92 6.17 0.59 -4.34
C VAL A 92 6.13 1.96 -3.70
N ASP A 93 5.62 2.93 -4.43
CA ASP A 93 5.34 4.26 -3.90
C ASP A 93 3.92 4.24 -3.35
N VAL A 94 3.74 4.83 -2.18
CA VAL A 94 2.43 4.93 -1.52
C VAL A 94 2.06 6.40 -1.44
N GLU A 95 0.83 6.71 -1.83
CA GLU A 95 0.30 8.06 -1.75
C GLU A 95 -1.03 8.03 -1.02
N ILE A 96 -1.17 8.87 -0.02
CA ILE A 96 -2.42 9.02 0.72
C ILE A 96 -2.97 10.41 0.43
N ASN A 97 -4.20 10.46 -0.04
CA ASN A 97 -4.87 11.70 -0.39
C ASN A 97 -6.14 11.86 0.44
N PHE A 98 -6.19 12.90 1.26
CA PHE A 98 -7.39 13.22 2.01
C PHE A 98 -8.43 13.89 1.10
N HIS A 99 -9.70 13.62 1.37
CA HIS A 99 -10.80 14.11 0.56
C HIS A 99 -11.35 15.46 1.01
N GLY A 100 -10.73 16.06 2.02
CA GLY A 100 -11.13 17.37 2.51
C GLY A 100 -10.27 17.78 3.69
N THR A 101 -10.40 19.01 4.11
CA THR A 101 -9.59 19.61 5.17
C THR A 101 -9.98 19.13 6.57
N ASP A 102 -11.04 18.34 6.69
CA ASP A 102 -11.45 17.74 7.96
C ASP A 102 -10.58 16.54 8.36
N TYR A 103 -9.79 16.00 7.42
CA TYR A 103 -8.91 14.86 7.64
C TYR A 103 -9.63 13.62 8.17
N ASP A 104 -10.87 13.41 7.74
CA ASP A 104 -11.67 12.27 8.20
C ASP A 104 -11.71 11.11 7.21
N LYS A 105 -11.41 11.38 5.93
CA LYS A 105 -11.42 10.35 4.89
C LYS A 105 -10.23 10.50 3.96
N TYR A 106 -9.66 9.38 3.56
CA TYR A 106 -8.55 9.40 2.60
C TYR A 106 -8.61 8.20 1.67
N THR A 107 -7.89 8.31 0.56
CA THR A 107 -7.70 7.24 -0.42
C THR A 107 -6.24 6.83 -0.40
N VAL A 108 -5.98 5.53 -0.49
CA VAL A 108 -4.64 4.98 -0.60
C VAL A 108 -4.39 4.58 -2.04
N ASN A 109 -3.33 5.13 -2.63
CA ASN A 109 -2.88 4.79 -3.98
C ASN A 109 -1.49 4.17 -3.88
N VAL A 110 -1.29 3.06 -4.57
CA VAL A 110 -0.01 2.36 -4.57
C VAL A 110 0.47 2.23 -6.01
N TYR A 111 1.71 2.63 -6.25
CA TYR A 111 2.33 2.63 -7.56
C TYR A 111 3.55 1.72 -7.53
N ARG A 112 3.53 0.67 -8.33
CA ARG A 112 4.72 -0.16 -8.49
C ARG A 112 5.69 0.55 -9.43
N ASN A 113 6.91 0.77 -8.93
CA ASN A 113 7.96 1.37 -9.72
C ASN A 113 8.65 0.29 -10.55
N GLU A 114 8.46 0.34 -11.86
CA GLU A 114 9.07 -0.60 -12.81
C GLU A 114 10.14 0.13 -13.63
N GLU A 115 11.29 -0.47 -13.71
CA GLU A 115 12.36 0.02 -14.54
C GLU A 115 12.74 -0.97 -15.62
#